data_77f2619a8c38edfc329ff00beb903929
#
_entry.id   77f2619a8c38edfc329ff00beb903929
#
_cell.length_a   1.000
_cell.length_b   1.000
_cell.length_c   1.000
_cell.angle_alpha   90.00
_cell.angle_beta   90.00
_cell.angle_gamma   90.00
#
_symmetry.space_group_name_H-M   'P 1'
#
loop_
_entity.id
_entity.type
_entity.pdbx_description
1 polymer ?
#
loop_
_entity_poly.entity_id
_entity_poly.type
_entity_poly.pdbx_seq_one_letter_code
_entity_poly.pdbx_strand_id
1 'polypeptide(L)'
;ITLLRGLKQGFWNTICLPFDMTADELTANFGSGVKLESIKSATIENGVLTIIFNSSEVLKAGMPYLIKPTAVNGDDNMYVIGSHPLDSRIYYPETKVGSGTVSMIGSYAKFKLEGNESSEQYFLQGDKFYHIVPSNPLTAKGFRCYFAVSKDITLNKAMVKHDDGSTTAISIVEVGTAADGSQKI
;
A
#
# COMPACT_ATOMS: atom_id res chain seq x y z
N ILE A 1 22.72 1.69 1.02
CA ILE A 1 21.48 1.85 0.23
C ILE A 1 20.94 3.23 0.50
N THR A 2 20.58 3.92 -0.56
CA THR A 2 19.80 5.16 -0.47
C THR A 2 18.41 4.90 -1.08
N LEU A 3 17.38 5.01 -0.25
CA LEU A 3 16.00 4.84 -0.66
C LEU A 3 15.39 6.18 -1.07
N LEU A 4 14.98 6.31 -2.31
CA LEU A 4 14.23 7.46 -2.83
C LEU A 4 12.74 7.15 -2.78
N ARG A 5 12.07 7.56 -1.72
CA ARG A 5 10.66 7.25 -1.49
C ARG A 5 9.94 8.38 -0.76
N GLY A 6 9.07 9.08 -1.46
CA GLY A 6 8.16 10.03 -0.82
C GLY A 6 7.14 9.31 0.07
N LEU A 7 7.15 9.62 1.34
CA LEU A 7 6.18 9.18 2.33
C LEU A 7 5.48 10.40 2.93
N LYS A 8 4.19 10.29 3.18
CA LYS A 8 3.43 11.34 3.86
C LYS A 8 3.39 11.05 5.35
N GLN A 9 4.02 11.94 6.15
CA GLN A 9 4.07 11.83 7.60
C GLN A 9 2.67 11.83 8.21
N GLY A 10 2.44 10.95 9.18
CA GLY A 10 1.17 10.84 9.89
C GLY A 10 0.05 10.14 9.12
N PHE A 11 0.28 9.73 7.87
CA PHE A 11 -0.67 9.01 7.04
C PHE A 11 -0.20 7.59 6.72
N TRP A 12 -1.13 6.71 6.43
CA TRP A 12 -0.81 5.39 5.93
C TRP A 12 -0.33 5.48 4.49
N ASN A 13 0.83 4.90 4.23
CA ASN A 13 1.45 4.76 2.92
C ASN A 13 1.66 3.27 2.64
N THR A 14 1.87 2.89 1.39
CA THR A 14 2.30 1.54 1.04
C THR A 14 3.81 1.49 0.83
N ILE A 15 4.45 0.38 1.21
CA ILE A 15 5.88 0.18 1.01
C ILE A 15 6.20 -1.28 0.72
N CYS A 16 7.13 -1.52 -0.22
CA CYS A 16 7.70 -2.83 -0.52
C CYS A 16 9.16 -2.63 -0.90
N LEU A 17 10.09 -3.19 -0.13
CA LEU A 17 11.53 -2.99 -0.30
C LEU A 17 12.24 -4.30 -0.63
N PRO A 18 13.35 -4.26 -1.40
CA PRO A 18 14.15 -5.44 -1.72
C PRO A 18 15.15 -5.82 -0.62
N PHE A 19 14.98 -5.36 0.60
CA PHE A 19 15.85 -5.65 1.74
C PHE A 19 15.06 -5.61 3.05
N ASP A 20 15.57 -6.33 4.04
CA ASP A 20 15.01 -6.30 5.40
C ASP A 20 15.35 -4.98 6.10
N MET A 21 14.48 -4.54 7.01
CA MET A 21 14.77 -3.49 7.99
C MET A 21 14.38 -3.97 9.39
N THR A 22 15.27 -3.73 10.34
CA THR A 22 15.04 -3.95 11.76
C THR A 22 14.14 -2.87 12.37
N ALA A 23 13.65 -3.10 13.59
CA ALA A 23 12.87 -2.11 14.34
C ALA A 23 13.66 -0.80 14.58
N ASP A 24 14.96 -0.92 14.87
CA ASP A 24 15.83 0.24 15.08
C ASP A 24 16.00 1.06 13.80
N GLU A 25 16.18 0.40 12.65
CA GLU A 25 16.30 1.07 11.36
C GLU A 25 14.99 1.74 10.93
N LEU A 26 13.84 1.09 11.19
CA LEU A 26 12.54 1.69 10.96
C LEU A 26 12.35 2.95 11.81
N THR A 27 12.69 2.88 13.08
CA THR A 27 12.63 4.01 14.01
C THR A 27 13.58 5.14 13.60
N ALA A 28 14.82 4.82 13.25
CA ALA A 28 15.82 5.79 12.85
C ALA A 28 15.45 6.54 11.55
N ASN A 29 14.81 5.86 10.60
CA ASN A 29 14.48 6.42 9.30
C ASN A 29 13.08 7.03 9.23
N PHE A 30 12.10 6.48 9.95
CA PHE A 30 10.69 6.87 9.81
C PHE A 30 10.06 7.40 11.10
N GLY A 31 10.89 7.57 12.16
CA GLY A 31 10.51 8.18 13.44
C GLY A 31 10.11 7.19 14.53
N SER A 32 10.26 7.68 15.79
CA SER A 32 9.96 6.90 17.00
C SER A 32 8.45 6.63 17.13
N GLY A 33 7.85 5.69 16.75
CA GLY A 33 6.41 5.42 16.75
C GLY A 33 5.88 5.20 15.36
N VAL A 34 6.79 4.97 14.40
CA VAL A 34 6.43 4.45 13.10
C VAL A 34 5.61 3.16 13.27
N LYS A 35 4.52 3.05 12.53
CA LYS A 35 3.71 1.83 12.48
C LYS A 35 3.94 1.13 11.16
N LEU A 36 4.12 -0.19 11.23
CA LEU A 36 4.26 -1.07 10.07
C LEU A 36 3.26 -2.20 10.22
N GLU A 37 2.50 -2.48 9.16
CA GLU A 37 1.46 -3.50 9.19
C GLU A 37 1.45 -4.32 7.91
N SER A 38 1.22 -5.63 8.03
CA SER A 38 1.02 -6.56 6.92
C SER A 38 -0.40 -7.07 6.86
N ILE A 39 -0.88 -7.40 5.67
CA ILE A 39 -2.24 -7.93 5.50
C ILE A 39 -2.39 -9.28 6.22
N LYS A 40 -3.47 -9.44 6.97
CA LYS A 40 -3.81 -10.65 7.71
C LYS A 40 -4.99 -11.39 7.08
N SER A 41 -6.10 -10.68 6.91
CA SER A 41 -7.35 -11.24 6.41
C SER A 41 -8.25 -10.14 5.85
N ALA A 42 -9.37 -10.53 5.27
CA ALA A 42 -10.41 -9.58 4.88
C ALA A 42 -11.79 -10.19 5.14
N THR A 43 -12.76 -9.33 5.37
CA THR A 43 -14.18 -9.67 5.46
C THR A 43 -15.00 -8.77 4.56
N ILE A 44 -16.15 -9.23 4.13
CA ILE A 44 -17.13 -8.42 3.43
C ILE A 44 -18.50 -8.60 4.08
N GLU A 45 -19.09 -7.48 4.50
CA GLU A 45 -20.41 -7.46 5.10
C GLU A 45 -21.21 -6.29 4.53
N ASN A 46 -22.38 -6.57 4.00
CA ASN A 46 -23.28 -5.57 3.41
C ASN A 46 -22.60 -4.66 2.36
N GLY A 47 -21.71 -5.23 1.56
CA GLY A 47 -20.95 -4.48 0.55
C GLY A 47 -19.79 -3.63 1.10
N VAL A 48 -19.48 -3.76 2.38
CA VAL A 48 -18.31 -3.12 3.02
C VAL A 48 -17.17 -4.13 3.08
N LEU A 49 -16.10 -3.88 2.35
CA LEU A 49 -14.85 -4.63 2.46
C LEU A 49 -14.03 -4.11 3.64
N THR A 50 -13.73 -4.98 4.59
CA THR A 50 -12.78 -4.67 5.68
C THR A 50 -11.52 -5.49 5.47
N ILE A 51 -10.40 -4.81 5.22
CA ILE A 51 -9.07 -5.43 5.14
C ILE A 51 -8.42 -5.31 6.50
N ILE A 52 -8.02 -6.44 7.08
CA ILE A 52 -7.49 -6.55 8.44
C ILE A 52 -5.98 -6.71 8.35
N PHE A 53 -5.26 -5.89 9.07
CA PHE A 53 -3.81 -5.88 9.14
C PHE A 53 -3.31 -6.27 10.54
N ASN A 54 -2.10 -6.83 10.57
CA ASN A 54 -1.33 -7.07 11.80
C ASN A 54 -0.11 -6.16 11.83
N SER A 55 0.23 -5.67 13.00
CA SER A 55 1.50 -4.98 13.27
C SER A 55 2.70 -5.89 12.99
N SER A 56 3.75 -5.27 12.48
CA SER A 56 5.06 -5.90 12.29
C SER A 56 6.14 -5.00 12.89
N GLU A 57 7.07 -5.59 13.62
CA GLU A 57 8.22 -4.86 14.17
C GLU A 57 9.37 -4.74 13.18
N VAL A 58 9.37 -5.56 12.13
CA VAL A 58 10.42 -5.61 11.11
C VAL A 58 9.81 -5.60 9.73
N LEU A 59 10.50 -4.99 8.77
CA LEU A 59 10.16 -5.08 7.37
C LEU A 59 10.97 -6.19 6.73
N LYS A 60 10.29 -7.12 6.05
CA LYS A 60 10.93 -8.20 5.30
C LYS A 60 10.99 -7.89 3.83
N ALA A 61 12.12 -8.20 3.21
CA ALA A 61 12.34 -8.03 1.78
C ALA A 61 11.21 -8.68 0.96
N GLY A 62 10.68 -7.96 0.00
CA GLY A 62 9.64 -8.44 -0.91
C GLY A 62 8.23 -8.48 -0.36
N MET A 63 8.05 -8.29 0.93
CA MET A 63 6.72 -8.23 1.53
C MET A 63 6.12 -6.83 1.38
N PRO A 64 4.87 -6.72 0.96
CA PRO A 64 4.15 -5.46 0.94
C PRO A 64 3.60 -5.10 2.33
N TYR A 65 3.74 -3.84 2.72
CA TYR A 65 3.27 -3.32 4.00
C TYR A 65 2.53 -2.00 3.85
N LEU A 66 1.68 -1.70 4.84
CA LEU A 66 1.30 -0.35 5.20
C LEU A 66 2.34 0.21 6.17
N ILE A 67 2.74 1.46 5.97
CA ILE A 67 3.64 2.20 6.87
C ILE A 67 3.05 3.56 7.20
N LYS A 68 3.08 3.93 8.48
CA LYS A 68 2.68 5.25 8.95
C LYS A 68 3.88 5.90 9.66
N PRO A 69 4.68 6.69 8.93
CA PRO A 69 5.86 7.35 9.51
C PRO A 69 5.42 8.47 10.45
N THR A 70 6.17 8.67 11.53
CA THR A 70 6.06 9.82 12.45
C THR A 70 7.10 10.90 12.15
N ALA A 71 8.12 10.57 11.35
CA ALA A 71 9.05 11.52 10.77
C ALA A 71 9.31 11.14 9.30
N VAL A 72 9.64 12.13 8.47
CA VAL A 72 10.07 11.96 7.09
C VAL A 72 11.27 12.85 6.80
N ASN A 73 12.15 12.40 5.91
CA ASN A 73 13.30 13.19 5.49
C ASN A 73 12.88 14.27 4.50
N GLY A 74 12.55 15.44 5.01
CA GLY A 74 12.36 16.70 4.31
C GLY A 74 11.91 16.63 2.85
N ASP A 75 12.31 17.62 2.07
CA ASP A 75 11.92 17.77 0.68
C ASP A 75 12.57 16.73 -0.27
N ASP A 76 13.68 16.12 0.14
CA ASP A 76 14.42 15.19 -0.71
C ASP A 76 13.84 13.77 -0.74
N ASN A 77 12.95 13.41 0.20
CA ASN A 77 12.36 12.09 0.34
C ASN A 77 13.40 10.95 0.23
N MET A 78 14.58 11.21 0.77
CA MET A 78 15.75 10.35 0.66
C MET A 78 16.15 9.81 2.03
N TYR A 79 16.23 8.49 2.13
CA TYR A 79 16.58 7.78 3.36
C TYR A 79 17.89 7.04 3.16
N VAL A 80 18.86 7.24 4.03
CA VAL A 80 20.14 6.50 4.02
C VAL A 80 20.02 5.33 4.99
N ILE A 81 19.73 4.16 4.45
CA ILE A 81 19.40 2.95 5.22
C ILE A 81 20.67 2.20 5.66
N GLY A 82 21.77 2.28 4.90
CA GLY A 82 22.97 1.52 5.15
C GLY A 82 23.23 0.44 4.11
N SER A 83 23.94 -0.62 4.49
CA SER A 83 24.28 -1.74 3.60
C SER A 83 23.42 -2.95 3.92
N HIS A 84 22.66 -3.44 2.95
CA HIS A 84 21.81 -4.62 3.06
C HIS A 84 21.97 -5.54 1.85
N PRO A 85 21.85 -6.84 2.02
CA PRO A 85 21.67 -7.75 0.89
C PRO A 85 20.33 -7.46 0.21
N LEU A 86 20.32 -7.49 -1.11
CA LEU A 86 19.10 -7.29 -1.89
C LEU A 86 18.46 -8.63 -2.25
N ASP A 87 17.15 -8.72 -2.08
CA ASP A 87 16.33 -9.85 -2.54
C ASP A 87 15.42 -9.38 -3.68
N SER A 88 15.50 -10.05 -4.81
CA SER A 88 14.67 -9.74 -5.99
C SER A 88 13.26 -10.33 -5.91
N ARG A 89 12.99 -11.21 -4.96
CA ARG A 89 11.68 -11.84 -4.81
C ARG A 89 10.64 -10.82 -4.33
N ILE A 90 9.43 -10.96 -4.81
CA ILE A 90 8.27 -10.21 -4.33
C ILE A 90 7.20 -11.22 -3.94
N TYR A 91 6.66 -11.06 -2.73
CA TYR A 91 5.57 -11.87 -2.21
C TYR A 91 4.24 -11.17 -2.49
N TYR A 92 3.22 -11.98 -2.75
CA TYR A 92 1.86 -11.51 -3.05
C TYR A 92 0.88 -12.08 -2.01
N PRO A 93 0.88 -11.53 -0.78
CA PRO A 93 -0.06 -12.00 0.23
C PRO A 93 -1.49 -11.81 -0.26
N GLU A 94 -2.21 -12.92 -0.24
CA GLU A 94 -3.59 -13.01 -0.69
C GLU A 94 -4.46 -13.53 0.45
N THR A 95 -5.64 -12.97 0.61
CA THR A 95 -6.64 -13.43 1.57
C THR A 95 -7.96 -13.68 0.88
N LYS A 96 -8.64 -14.76 1.28
CA LYS A 96 -9.97 -15.08 0.78
C LYS A 96 -11.02 -14.23 1.45
N VAL A 97 -12.01 -13.78 0.67
CA VAL A 97 -13.16 -13.05 1.16
C VAL A 97 -14.39 -13.45 0.34
N GLY A 98 -15.35 -14.12 0.98
CA GLY A 98 -16.48 -14.71 0.23
C GLY A 98 -16.01 -15.72 -0.80
N SER A 99 -16.43 -15.54 -2.05
CA SER A 99 -16.00 -16.36 -3.21
C SER A 99 -14.73 -15.85 -3.88
N GLY A 100 -14.25 -14.66 -3.50
CA GLY A 100 -13.11 -14.00 -4.13
C GLY A 100 -11.90 -13.84 -3.23
N THR A 101 -10.99 -12.99 -3.65
CA THR A 101 -9.73 -12.71 -2.96
C THR A 101 -9.40 -11.22 -2.92
N VAL A 102 -8.62 -10.85 -1.93
CA VAL A 102 -7.94 -9.56 -1.83
C VAL A 102 -6.46 -9.81 -1.71
N SER A 103 -5.68 -9.20 -2.59
CA SER A 103 -4.21 -9.30 -2.59
C SER A 103 -3.58 -7.93 -2.41
N MET A 104 -2.45 -7.86 -1.73
CA MET A 104 -1.59 -6.69 -1.70
C MET A 104 -0.31 -6.98 -2.49
N ILE A 105 -0.07 -6.19 -3.53
CA ILE A 105 0.97 -6.46 -4.53
C ILE A 105 1.98 -5.33 -4.51
N GLY A 106 3.25 -5.67 -4.23
CA GLY A 106 4.36 -4.73 -4.21
C GLY A 106 5.10 -4.64 -5.55
N SER A 107 5.84 -3.57 -5.74
CA SER A 107 6.78 -3.42 -6.86
C SER A 107 7.99 -2.61 -6.43
N TYR A 108 9.19 -3.07 -6.84
CA TYR A 108 10.44 -2.34 -6.66
C TYR A 108 10.67 -1.27 -7.72
N ALA A 109 10.14 -1.51 -8.91
CA ALA A 109 10.26 -0.60 -10.04
C ALA A 109 9.01 0.24 -10.25
N LYS A 110 9.11 1.27 -11.07
CA LYS A 110 7.97 2.00 -11.62
C LYS A 110 7.04 1.02 -12.32
N PHE A 111 5.73 1.12 -12.08
CA PHE A 111 4.74 0.22 -12.66
C PHE A 111 3.50 0.99 -13.11
N LYS A 112 2.77 0.39 -14.04
CA LYS A 112 1.53 0.93 -14.59
C LYS A 112 0.37 0.05 -14.16
N LEU A 113 -0.69 0.66 -13.66
CA LEU A 113 -1.97 0.04 -13.39
C LEU A 113 -2.93 0.47 -14.51
N GLU A 114 -3.49 -0.49 -15.21
CA GLU A 114 -4.33 -0.24 -16.39
C GLU A 114 -5.76 -0.77 -16.22
N GLY A 115 -6.10 -1.25 -15.00
CA GLY A 115 -7.24 -2.12 -14.81
C GLY A 115 -6.99 -3.48 -15.48
N ASN A 116 -7.63 -4.52 -15.02
CA ASN A 116 -7.54 -5.82 -15.66
C ASN A 116 -8.90 -6.54 -15.66
N GLU A 117 -9.02 -7.60 -16.47
CA GLU A 117 -10.29 -8.33 -16.61
C GLU A 117 -10.59 -9.25 -15.43
N SER A 118 -9.58 -9.66 -14.67
CA SER A 118 -9.70 -10.65 -13.59
C SER A 118 -9.84 -10.02 -12.20
N SER A 119 -9.41 -8.77 -12.02
CA SER A 119 -9.48 -8.09 -10.72
C SER A 119 -9.70 -6.59 -10.86
N GLU A 120 -10.31 -6.00 -9.84
CA GLU A 120 -10.34 -4.57 -9.65
C GLU A 120 -9.05 -4.13 -8.95
N GLN A 121 -8.41 -3.08 -9.44
CA GLN A 121 -7.15 -2.56 -8.92
C GLN A 121 -7.39 -1.25 -8.17
N TYR A 122 -6.82 -1.14 -6.98
CA TYR A 122 -6.92 0.04 -6.13
C TYR A 122 -5.55 0.50 -5.67
N PHE A 123 -5.30 1.79 -5.74
CA PHE A 123 -4.10 2.42 -5.21
C PHE A 123 -4.44 3.22 -3.96
N LEU A 124 -3.73 2.97 -2.85
CA LEU A 124 -3.95 3.69 -1.60
C LEU A 124 -3.12 4.97 -1.53
N GLN A 125 -3.77 6.10 -1.33
CA GLN A 125 -3.13 7.38 -1.05
C GLN A 125 -4.03 8.25 -0.18
N GLY A 126 -3.51 8.71 0.96
CA GLY A 126 -4.20 9.65 1.85
C GLY A 126 -5.58 9.16 2.28
N ASP A 127 -5.67 7.91 2.75
CA ASP A 127 -6.90 7.25 3.22
C ASP A 127 -7.98 7.08 2.14
N LYS A 128 -7.57 7.04 0.86
CA LYS A 128 -8.46 6.80 -0.28
C LYS A 128 -7.95 5.64 -1.11
N PHE A 129 -8.87 4.80 -1.54
CA PHE A 129 -8.66 3.85 -2.62
C PHE A 129 -9.03 4.49 -3.95
N TYR A 130 -8.02 4.74 -4.76
CA TYR A 130 -8.21 5.15 -6.14
C TYR A 130 -8.44 3.93 -7.00
N HIS A 131 -9.66 3.77 -7.47
CA HIS A 131 -10.06 2.69 -8.37
C HIS A 131 -9.47 2.93 -9.75
N ILE A 132 -8.73 1.97 -10.26
CA ILE A 132 -8.06 2.05 -11.55
C ILE A 132 -8.94 1.41 -12.60
N VAL A 133 -9.30 2.19 -13.60
CA VAL A 133 -10.12 1.73 -14.74
C VAL A 133 -9.30 1.82 -16.04
N PRO A 134 -9.57 0.96 -17.05
CA PRO A 134 -8.80 0.94 -18.30
C PRO A 134 -8.76 2.29 -19.03
N SER A 135 -9.83 3.07 -18.93
CA SER A 135 -9.91 4.39 -19.55
C SER A 135 -9.02 5.45 -18.88
N ASN A 136 -8.51 5.15 -17.68
CA ASN A 136 -7.70 6.08 -16.90
C ASN A 136 -6.60 5.35 -16.10
N PRO A 137 -5.56 4.86 -16.78
CA PRO A 137 -4.48 4.13 -16.17
C PRO A 137 -3.62 5.02 -15.28
N LEU A 138 -3.07 4.44 -14.21
CA LEU A 138 -2.18 5.10 -13.28
C LEU A 138 -0.75 4.58 -13.41
N THR A 139 0.22 5.48 -13.45
CA THR A 139 1.62 5.12 -13.30
C THR A 139 2.12 5.46 -11.90
N ALA A 140 2.56 4.45 -11.16
CA ALA A 140 3.14 4.59 -9.84
C ALA A 140 4.66 4.42 -9.87
N LYS A 141 5.36 5.16 -8.99
CA LYS A 141 6.79 5.00 -8.78
C LYS A 141 7.06 3.67 -8.03
N GLY A 142 8.30 3.19 -8.08
CA GLY A 142 8.70 1.97 -7.36
C GLY A 142 8.57 2.04 -5.83
N PHE A 143 8.82 0.91 -5.19
CA PHE A 143 8.75 0.69 -3.75
C PHE A 143 7.37 0.98 -3.14
N ARG A 144 6.32 0.72 -3.92
CA ARG A 144 4.91 0.89 -3.55
C ARG A 144 4.14 -0.40 -3.73
N CYS A 145 2.92 -0.39 -3.19
CA CYS A 145 1.99 -1.50 -3.38
C CYS A 145 0.64 -0.99 -3.90
N TYR A 146 -0.12 -1.90 -4.48
CA TYR A 146 -1.52 -1.71 -4.81
C TYR A 146 -2.34 -2.89 -4.31
N PHE A 147 -3.65 -2.77 -4.31
CA PHE A 147 -4.57 -3.84 -3.96
C PHE A 147 -5.27 -4.35 -5.20
N ALA A 148 -5.38 -5.67 -5.29
CA ALA A 148 -6.19 -6.35 -6.29
C ALA A 148 -7.34 -7.06 -5.59
N VAL A 149 -8.56 -6.79 -6.02
CA VAL A 149 -9.80 -7.35 -5.48
C VAL A 149 -10.52 -8.10 -6.59
N SER A 150 -10.93 -9.34 -6.34
CA SER A 150 -11.66 -10.13 -7.33
C SER A 150 -12.92 -9.40 -7.80
N LYS A 151 -13.25 -9.49 -9.09
CA LYS A 151 -14.41 -8.80 -9.69
C LYS A 151 -15.78 -9.29 -9.21
N ASP A 152 -15.84 -10.48 -8.67
CA ASP A 152 -17.04 -11.04 -8.03
C ASP A 152 -17.36 -10.42 -6.66
N ILE A 153 -16.48 -9.53 -6.17
CA ILE A 153 -16.70 -8.74 -4.96
C ILE A 153 -17.24 -7.36 -5.36
N THR A 154 -18.50 -7.10 -5.03
CA THR A 154 -19.08 -5.76 -5.21
C THR A 154 -18.77 -4.88 -4.02
N LEU A 155 -18.01 -3.80 -4.25
CA LEU A 155 -17.62 -2.85 -3.21
C LEU A 155 -18.48 -1.59 -3.24
N ASN A 156 -19.12 -1.28 -2.10
CA ASN A 156 -19.73 0.02 -1.85
C ASN A 156 -18.80 0.92 -1.05
N LYS A 157 -18.07 0.31 -0.11
CA LYS A 157 -17.12 0.99 0.80
C LYS A 157 -15.96 0.05 1.12
N ALA A 158 -14.85 0.63 1.51
CA ALA A 158 -13.72 -0.11 2.08
C ALA A 158 -13.31 0.47 3.44
N MET A 159 -12.72 -0.38 4.25
CA MET A 159 -12.20 -0.05 5.57
C MET A 159 -10.90 -0.83 5.80
N VAL A 160 -9.92 -0.19 6.41
CA VAL A 160 -8.75 -0.85 6.97
C VAL A 160 -8.93 -0.96 8.48
N LYS A 161 -8.79 -2.17 9.01
CA LYS A 161 -8.76 -2.44 10.45
C LYS A 161 -7.34 -2.74 10.87
N HIS A 162 -6.84 -1.92 11.79
CA HIS A 162 -5.48 -2.00 12.33
C HIS A 162 -5.40 -2.97 13.51
N ASP A 163 -4.19 -3.42 13.82
CA ASP A 163 -3.93 -4.37 14.90
C ASP A 163 -4.31 -3.82 16.29
N ASP A 164 -4.23 -2.52 16.49
CA ASP A 164 -4.68 -1.83 17.72
C ASP A 164 -6.21 -1.73 17.86
N GLY A 165 -6.95 -2.30 16.91
CA GLY A 165 -8.41 -2.26 16.86
C GLY A 165 -9.01 -0.99 16.25
N SER A 166 -8.18 0.03 15.96
CA SER A 166 -8.63 1.22 15.24
C SER A 166 -8.98 0.91 13.80
N THR A 167 -9.79 1.76 13.18
CA THR A 167 -10.17 1.62 11.77
C THR A 167 -9.88 2.90 11.01
N THR A 168 -9.49 2.74 9.74
CA THR A 168 -9.38 3.83 8.77
C THR A 168 -10.44 3.63 7.71
N ALA A 169 -11.41 4.54 7.65
CA ALA A 169 -12.41 4.53 6.59
C ALA A 169 -11.72 4.93 5.27
N ILE A 170 -11.93 4.13 4.23
CA ILE A 170 -11.34 4.34 2.93
C ILE A 170 -12.45 4.74 1.95
N SER A 171 -12.37 5.95 1.42
CA SER A 171 -13.24 6.37 0.34
C SER A 171 -12.77 5.72 -0.97
N ILE A 172 -13.69 5.10 -1.71
CA ILE A 172 -13.41 4.60 -3.05
C ILE A 172 -13.64 5.76 -4.02
N VAL A 173 -12.60 6.10 -4.79
CA VAL A 173 -12.61 7.23 -5.72
C VAL A 173 -12.17 6.73 -7.10
N GLU A 174 -12.92 7.05 -8.13
CA GLU A 174 -12.48 6.84 -9.51
C GLU A 174 -11.31 7.76 -9.82
N VAL A 175 -10.26 7.22 -10.47
CA VAL A 175 -9.15 8.05 -10.94
C VAL A 175 -9.66 8.97 -12.05
N GLY A 176 -9.64 10.26 -11.78
CA GLY A 176 -10.06 11.29 -12.74
C GLY A 176 -8.89 12.00 -13.40
N THR A 177 -9.17 12.64 -14.53
CA THR A 177 -8.24 13.58 -15.15
C THR A 177 -8.55 14.99 -14.65
N ALA A 178 -7.55 15.77 -14.25
CA ALA A 178 -7.73 17.18 -13.95
C ALA A 178 -8.10 17.95 -15.23
N ALA A 179 -8.68 19.14 -15.07
CA ALA A 179 -9.06 19.99 -16.22
C ALA A 179 -7.86 20.38 -17.12
N ASP A 180 -6.63 20.31 -16.57
CA ASP A 180 -5.37 20.55 -17.28
C ASP A 180 -4.79 19.28 -17.96
N GLY A 181 -5.50 18.15 -17.93
CA GLY A 181 -5.05 16.87 -18.48
C GLY A 181 -4.15 16.06 -17.56
N SER A 182 -3.80 16.55 -16.37
CA SER A 182 -3.04 15.78 -15.39
C SER A 182 -3.93 14.77 -14.64
N GLN A 183 -3.36 13.65 -14.19
CA GLN A 183 -4.08 12.70 -13.35
C GLN A 183 -4.25 13.27 -11.93
N LYS A 184 -5.49 13.32 -11.47
CA LYS A 184 -5.79 13.60 -10.06
C LYS A 184 -5.65 12.33 -9.26
N ILE A 185 -4.57 12.26 -8.49
CA ILE A 185 -4.37 11.27 -7.45
C ILE A 185 -4.26 11.98 -6.12
#